data_78c5e66fe779c3edd0c83ab0c4b0e26c
#
_entry.id   78c5e66fe779c3edd0c83ab0c4b0e26c
#
_cell.length_a   1.000
_cell.length_b   1.000
_cell.length_c   1.000
_cell.angle_alpha   90.00
_cell.angle_beta   90.00
_cell.angle_gamma   90.00
#
_symmetry.space_group_name_H-M   'P 1'
#
loop_
_entity.id
_entity.type
_entity.pdbx_description
1 polymer ?
#
loop_
_entity_poly.entity_id
_entity_poly.type
_entity_poly.pdbx_seq_one_letter_code
_entity_poly.pdbx_strand_id
1 'polypeptide(L)'
;MKQWVVVALAIVLGAQAPSYRAEIERARAARLAELVADDGWLTVTGLLWLKPGRNVAGSAPGSDIALPAKAPKRLGVFELAGGQVTFTAEPGVTVTSDGAPVRQLTLDPRGGDKTALSIGDLRMFLIRREDRYAIRMRDMNSPMRRGFKGLTYYPLNEAYRVDATFTPYAEPRTIKIPNVLGQNPEMVSPGVVSFTLNGKEIRVEPVYETSEKKDLFFIFKDATSQDTTYPAGRFLHTPLPQNGRVVVDFNLAYNPPCAFTDFATCPLPPRQNQMAVRIEAGEKAYHGVTQ
;
A
#
# COMPACT_ATOMS: atom_id res chain seq x y z
N MET A 1 -9.51 -68.97 -26.39
CA MET A 1 -9.20 -67.99 -25.36
C MET A 1 -9.53 -66.62 -25.90
N LYS A 2 -10.61 -65.97 -25.40
CA LYS A 2 -11.01 -64.60 -25.84
C LYS A 2 -10.41 -63.62 -24.85
N GLN A 3 -9.46 -62.77 -25.33
CA GLN A 3 -8.90 -61.66 -24.57
C GLN A 3 -9.89 -60.49 -24.59
N TRP A 4 -10.30 -60.04 -23.41
CA TRP A 4 -11.08 -58.82 -23.23
C TRP A 4 -10.10 -57.66 -23.03
N VAL A 5 -10.12 -56.69 -23.96
CA VAL A 5 -9.38 -55.42 -23.82
C VAL A 5 -10.28 -54.49 -23.04
N VAL A 6 -9.88 -54.18 -21.80
CA VAL A 6 -10.53 -53.12 -20.96
C VAL A 6 -9.90 -51.78 -21.35
N VAL A 7 -10.65 -50.95 -22.07
CA VAL A 7 -10.26 -49.56 -22.35
C VAL A 7 -10.66 -48.73 -21.15
N ALA A 8 -9.68 -48.29 -20.34
CA ALA A 8 -9.89 -47.35 -19.26
C ALA A 8 -10.03 -45.94 -19.85
N LEU A 9 -11.24 -45.39 -19.77
CA LEU A 9 -11.53 -44.01 -20.16
C LEU A 9 -11.07 -43.09 -19.00
N ALA A 10 -9.92 -42.43 -19.16
CA ALA A 10 -9.45 -41.42 -18.22
C ALA A 10 -10.29 -40.12 -18.40
N ILE A 11 -11.19 -39.86 -17.47
CA ILE A 11 -11.92 -38.57 -17.39
C ILE A 11 -10.94 -37.53 -16.89
N VAL A 12 -10.43 -36.71 -17.78
CA VAL A 12 -9.68 -35.50 -17.45
C VAL A 12 -10.71 -34.46 -16.95
N LEU A 13 -10.87 -34.32 -15.67
CA LEU A 13 -11.59 -33.19 -15.05
C LEU A 13 -10.77 -31.92 -15.33
N GLY A 14 -11.09 -31.23 -16.43
CA GLY A 14 -10.57 -29.90 -16.70
C GLY A 14 -11.05 -28.94 -15.61
N ALA A 15 -10.13 -28.35 -14.83
CA ALA A 15 -10.46 -27.29 -13.91
C ALA A 15 -11.05 -26.12 -14.70
N GLN A 16 -12.33 -25.84 -14.51
CA GLN A 16 -13.02 -24.73 -15.16
C GLN A 16 -12.44 -23.41 -14.62
N ALA A 17 -12.11 -22.47 -15.50
CA ALA A 17 -11.66 -21.13 -15.08
C ALA A 17 -12.69 -20.50 -14.13
N PRO A 18 -12.23 -19.85 -13.04
CA PRO A 18 -13.14 -19.24 -12.09
C PRO A 18 -13.99 -18.18 -12.77
N SER A 19 -15.25 -18.04 -12.33
CA SER A 19 -16.12 -16.98 -12.81
C SER A 19 -15.55 -15.61 -12.40
N TYR A 20 -15.85 -14.56 -13.19
CA TYR A 20 -15.43 -13.20 -12.87
C TYR A 20 -15.81 -12.77 -11.43
N ARG A 21 -17.02 -13.10 -10.98
CA ARG A 21 -17.45 -12.89 -9.59
C ARG A 21 -16.49 -13.54 -8.59
N ALA A 22 -16.11 -14.78 -8.82
CA ALA A 22 -15.19 -15.51 -7.93
C ALA A 22 -13.77 -14.91 -7.96
N GLU A 23 -13.35 -14.29 -9.06
CA GLU A 23 -12.08 -13.55 -9.13
C GLU A 23 -12.12 -12.30 -8.25
N ILE A 24 -13.18 -11.50 -8.34
CA ILE A 24 -13.36 -10.30 -7.52
C ILE A 24 -13.47 -10.65 -6.03
N GLU A 25 -14.21 -11.69 -5.67
CA GLU A 25 -14.33 -12.13 -4.28
C GLU A 25 -12.99 -12.58 -3.69
N ARG A 26 -12.17 -13.28 -4.47
CA ARG A 26 -10.79 -13.64 -4.05
C ARG A 26 -9.91 -12.42 -3.89
N ALA A 27 -9.96 -11.47 -4.81
CA ALA A 27 -9.19 -10.24 -4.72
C ALA A 27 -9.58 -9.42 -3.47
N ARG A 28 -10.88 -9.32 -3.17
CA ARG A 28 -11.38 -8.67 -1.95
C ARG A 28 -10.94 -9.38 -0.66
N ALA A 29 -10.96 -10.71 -0.68
CA ALA A 29 -10.47 -11.51 0.45
C ALA A 29 -8.95 -11.33 0.66
N ALA A 30 -8.16 -11.32 -0.42
CA ALA A 30 -6.73 -11.06 -0.36
C ALA A 30 -6.43 -9.64 0.17
N ARG A 31 -7.18 -8.64 -0.29
CA ARG A 31 -7.08 -7.26 0.20
C ARG A 31 -7.36 -7.15 1.70
N LEU A 32 -8.39 -7.84 2.18
CA LEU A 32 -8.72 -7.89 3.59
C LEU A 32 -7.59 -8.54 4.41
N ALA A 33 -7.07 -9.67 3.94
CA ALA A 33 -5.96 -10.37 4.59
C ALA A 33 -4.69 -9.51 4.67
N GLU A 34 -4.36 -8.78 3.58
CA GLU A 34 -3.24 -7.84 3.55
C GLU A 34 -3.38 -6.72 4.60
N LEU A 35 -4.57 -6.13 4.73
CA LEU A 35 -4.79 -5.04 5.69
C LEU A 35 -4.61 -5.48 7.15
N VAL A 36 -5.05 -6.70 7.49
CA VAL A 36 -4.98 -7.23 8.87
C VAL A 36 -3.68 -7.98 9.16
N ALA A 37 -2.81 -8.18 8.17
CA ALA A 37 -1.52 -8.85 8.35
C ALA A 37 -0.62 -8.08 9.34
N ASP A 38 0.42 -8.74 9.86
CA ASP A 38 1.38 -8.12 10.78
C ASP A 38 2.15 -6.97 10.14
N ASP A 39 2.36 -7.02 8.84
CA ASP A 39 2.92 -5.96 8.02
C ASP A 39 1.86 -5.09 7.33
N GLY A 40 0.58 -5.30 7.63
CA GLY A 40 -0.56 -4.54 7.09
C GLY A 40 -0.67 -3.11 7.63
N TRP A 41 -1.39 -2.27 6.91
CA TRP A 41 -1.53 -0.86 7.24
C TRP A 41 -2.28 -0.58 8.54
N LEU A 42 -3.13 -1.51 9.00
CA LEU A 42 -3.84 -1.39 10.28
C LEU A 42 -2.91 -1.49 11.51
N THR A 43 -1.66 -1.91 11.32
CA THR A 43 -0.66 -1.95 12.38
C THR A 43 0.17 -0.66 12.48
N VAL A 44 0.14 0.21 11.47
CA VAL A 44 0.97 1.42 11.41
C VAL A 44 0.40 2.48 12.35
N THR A 45 1.16 2.80 13.41
CA THR A 45 0.74 3.68 14.51
C THR A 45 1.70 4.85 14.76
N GLY A 46 2.71 5.05 13.90
CA GLY A 46 3.63 6.17 14.05
C GLY A 46 4.49 6.43 12.83
N LEU A 47 4.77 7.72 12.63
CA LEU A 47 5.74 8.24 11.67
C LEU A 47 6.55 9.33 12.37
N LEU A 48 7.75 8.99 12.84
CA LEU A 48 8.55 9.78 13.77
C LEU A 48 9.78 10.29 13.04
N TRP A 49 9.79 11.57 12.70
CA TRP A 49 10.85 12.19 11.91
C TRP A 49 12.14 12.36 12.73
N LEU A 50 13.25 11.95 12.14
CA LEU A 50 14.58 12.11 12.73
C LEU A 50 15.15 13.51 12.43
N LYS A 51 15.80 14.10 13.43
CA LYS A 51 16.66 15.28 13.29
C LYS A 51 18.10 14.83 13.08
N PRO A 52 18.96 15.61 12.41
CA PRO A 52 20.40 15.33 12.36
C PRO A 52 20.98 15.17 13.79
N GLY A 53 21.89 14.23 13.96
CA GLY A 53 22.50 13.88 15.24
C GLY A 53 21.63 12.93 16.07
N ARG A 54 21.69 13.09 17.39
CA ARG A 54 21.04 12.20 18.37
C ARG A 54 19.56 12.45 18.50
N ASN A 55 18.79 11.36 18.49
CA ASN A 55 17.35 11.34 18.73
C ASN A 55 17.07 10.29 19.82
N VAL A 56 16.75 10.75 21.02
CA VAL A 56 16.45 9.86 22.15
C VAL A 56 15.04 9.27 21.97
N ALA A 57 14.95 7.94 22.03
CA ALA A 57 13.70 7.20 21.87
C ALA A 57 13.24 6.59 23.19
N GLY A 58 11.94 6.70 23.45
CA GLY A 58 11.33 6.10 24.65
C GLY A 58 9.93 6.65 24.92
N SER A 59 9.28 6.10 25.94
CA SER A 59 7.96 6.56 26.39
C SER A 59 8.05 7.68 27.45
N ALA A 60 9.26 8.05 27.89
CA ALA A 60 9.42 9.17 28.82
C ALA A 60 9.04 10.51 28.17
N PRO A 61 8.44 11.43 28.93
CA PRO A 61 8.19 12.80 28.45
C PRO A 61 9.51 13.45 27.98
N GLY A 62 9.46 14.17 26.87
CA GLY A 62 10.63 14.84 26.29
C GLY A 62 11.52 13.97 25.42
N SER A 63 11.18 12.71 25.17
CA SER A 63 11.83 11.90 24.15
C SER A 63 11.65 12.51 22.76
N ASP A 64 12.74 12.59 21.95
CA ASP A 64 12.67 13.09 20.56
C ASP A 64 11.80 12.17 19.71
N ILE A 65 11.94 10.87 19.93
CA ILE A 65 11.13 9.80 19.32
C ILE A 65 10.20 9.28 20.43
N ALA A 66 9.04 9.93 20.54
CA ALA A 66 8.03 9.60 21.53
C ALA A 66 7.34 8.28 21.19
N LEU A 67 7.48 7.29 22.05
CA LEU A 67 6.88 5.97 21.93
C LEU A 67 5.66 5.84 22.86
N PRO A 68 4.71 4.93 22.55
CA PRO A 68 3.57 4.68 23.42
C PRO A 68 4.00 4.18 24.81
N ALA A 69 3.12 4.36 25.80
CA ALA A 69 3.40 4.07 27.23
C ALA A 69 3.85 2.62 27.50
N LYS A 70 3.51 1.68 26.63
CA LYS A 70 3.96 0.28 26.72
C LYS A 70 5.44 0.07 26.34
N ALA A 71 6.08 1.05 25.72
CA ALA A 71 7.51 1.01 25.45
C ALA A 71 8.31 1.37 26.72
N PRO A 72 9.61 0.99 26.81
CA PRO A 72 10.50 1.44 27.88
C PRO A 72 10.55 2.98 27.95
N LYS A 73 10.70 3.53 29.17
CA LYS A 73 10.90 4.98 29.35
C LYS A 73 12.07 5.51 28.53
N ARG A 74 13.14 4.73 28.43
CA ARG A 74 14.29 4.94 27.54
C ARG A 74 14.50 3.65 26.78
N LEU A 75 14.31 3.69 25.48
CA LEU A 75 14.54 2.55 24.59
C LEU A 75 15.97 2.55 24.06
N GLY A 76 16.49 3.71 23.73
CA GLY A 76 17.81 3.89 23.14
C GLY A 76 17.90 5.20 22.36
N VAL A 77 18.82 5.25 21.41
CA VAL A 77 19.12 6.44 20.61
C VAL A 77 19.17 6.06 19.14
N PHE A 78 18.51 6.84 18.31
CA PHE A 78 18.74 6.86 16.86
C PHE A 78 19.68 8.02 16.54
N GLU A 79 20.81 7.74 15.91
CA GLU A 79 21.76 8.74 15.46
C GLU A 79 21.72 8.85 13.94
N LEU A 80 21.38 10.04 13.43
CA LEU A 80 21.40 10.36 12.01
C LEU A 80 22.64 11.18 11.70
N ALA A 81 23.64 10.57 11.04
CA ALA A 81 24.88 11.21 10.65
C ALA A 81 25.27 10.79 9.23
N GLY A 82 25.63 11.73 8.37
CA GLY A 82 26.09 11.45 7.01
C GLY A 82 25.07 10.68 6.14
N GLY A 83 23.76 10.82 6.41
CA GLY A 83 22.73 10.07 5.70
C GLY A 83 22.55 8.61 6.15
N GLN A 84 23.25 8.20 7.20
CA GLN A 84 23.13 6.89 7.84
C GLN A 84 22.41 7.04 9.17
N VAL A 85 21.58 6.05 9.53
CA VAL A 85 20.89 5.99 10.82
C VAL A 85 21.36 4.75 11.57
N THR A 86 21.90 4.96 12.76
CA THR A 86 22.32 3.90 13.67
C THR A 86 21.47 3.94 14.93
N PHE A 87 20.90 2.81 15.32
CA PHE A 87 20.23 2.63 16.59
C PHE A 87 21.19 2.03 17.62
N THR A 88 21.16 2.56 18.85
CA THR A 88 21.87 1.99 20.00
C THR A 88 20.87 1.82 21.14
N ALA A 89 20.72 0.60 21.64
CA ALA A 89 19.80 0.29 22.73
C ALA A 89 20.29 0.84 24.07
N GLU A 90 19.39 1.28 24.93
CA GLU A 90 19.69 1.65 26.32
C GLU A 90 20.20 0.41 27.08
N PRO A 91 21.21 0.55 27.95
CA PRO A 91 21.68 -0.55 28.80
C PRO A 91 20.54 -1.20 29.59
N GLY A 92 20.47 -2.53 29.54
CA GLY A 92 19.43 -3.31 30.21
C GLY A 92 18.12 -3.45 29.42
N VAL A 93 17.97 -2.80 28.27
CA VAL A 93 16.80 -2.95 27.39
C VAL A 93 17.11 -3.96 26.30
N THR A 94 16.29 -5.00 26.21
CA THR A 94 16.38 -6.00 25.14
C THR A 94 15.56 -5.56 23.94
N VAL A 95 16.24 -5.28 22.84
CA VAL A 95 15.66 -5.02 21.52
C VAL A 95 16.11 -6.12 20.59
N THR A 96 15.24 -6.59 19.72
CA THR A 96 15.59 -7.62 18.72
C THR A 96 15.46 -7.08 17.30
N SER A 97 16.24 -7.66 16.38
CA SER A 97 16.05 -7.49 14.94
C SER A 97 16.17 -8.86 14.30
N ASP A 98 15.24 -9.22 13.44
CA ASP A 98 15.14 -10.56 12.84
C ASP A 98 15.23 -11.68 13.91
N GLY A 99 14.56 -11.49 15.05
CA GLY A 99 14.53 -12.43 16.17
C GLY A 99 15.79 -12.46 17.04
N ALA A 100 16.91 -11.83 16.65
CA ALA A 100 18.14 -11.81 17.41
C ALA A 100 18.29 -10.53 18.26
N PRO A 101 18.78 -10.60 19.52
CA PRO A 101 19.06 -9.41 20.33
C PRO A 101 20.11 -8.52 19.67
N VAL A 102 19.85 -7.19 19.67
CA VAL A 102 20.77 -6.20 19.13
C VAL A 102 21.05 -5.12 20.17
N ARG A 103 22.33 -4.75 20.32
CA ARG A 103 22.75 -3.57 21.09
C ARG A 103 22.91 -2.35 20.20
N GLN A 104 23.41 -2.57 19.00
CA GLN A 104 23.61 -1.54 18.00
C GLN A 104 23.26 -2.10 16.62
N LEU A 105 22.59 -1.32 15.80
CA LEU A 105 22.22 -1.70 14.44
C LEU A 105 22.18 -0.48 13.53
N THR A 106 22.83 -0.58 12.38
CA THR A 106 22.65 0.38 11.30
C THR A 106 21.41 -0.01 10.51
N LEU A 107 20.49 0.94 10.36
CA LEU A 107 19.20 0.73 9.71
C LEU A 107 19.28 1.04 8.21
N ASP A 108 18.72 0.17 7.37
CA ASP A 108 18.57 0.41 5.92
C ASP A 108 17.14 0.89 5.62
N PRO A 109 16.94 2.08 5.05
CA PRO A 109 15.61 2.57 4.68
C PRO A 109 14.92 1.75 3.58
N ARG A 110 15.65 0.87 2.88
CA ARG A 110 15.13 -0.08 1.89
C ARG A 110 14.77 -1.44 2.51
N GLY A 111 15.24 -1.69 3.71
CA GLY A 111 15.06 -2.98 4.40
C GLY A 111 13.63 -3.21 4.90
N GLY A 112 12.86 -2.14 5.10
CA GLY A 112 11.49 -2.22 5.62
C GLY A 112 11.43 -3.06 6.91
N ASP A 113 10.42 -3.93 6.99
CA ASP A 113 10.20 -4.80 8.15
C ASP A 113 11.34 -5.84 8.36
N LYS A 114 12.16 -6.16 7.35
CA LYS A 114 13.27 -7.12 7.46
C LYS A 114 14.40 -6.62 8.38
N THR A 115 14.56 -5.31 8.53
CA THR A 115 15.53 -4.70 9.44
C THR A 115 14.86 -4.00 10.61
N ALA A 116 13.61 -4.38 10.91
CA ALA A 116 12.84 -3.75 11.97
C ALA A 116 13.42 -4.08 13.35
N LEU A 117 13.47 -3.05 14.20
CA LEU A 117 13.69 -3.20 15.62
C LEU A 117 12.38 -3.60 16.29
N SER A 118 12.40 -4.65 17.09
CA SER A 118 11.22 -5.18 17.78
C SER A 118 11.37 -5.10 19.29
N ILE A 119 10.31 -4.66 19.96
CA ILE A 119 10.18 -4.69 21.43
C ILE A 119 8.72 -4.91 21.80
N GLY A 120 8.42 -6.05 22.41
CA GLY A 120 7.04 -6.48 22.64
C GLY A 120 6.24 -6.47 21.33
N ASP A 121 5.07 -5.82 21.33
CA ASP A 121 4.22 -5.68 20.16
C ASP A 121 4.67 -4.58 19.17
N LEU A 122 5.68 -3.80 19.50
CA LEU A 122 6.14 -2.70 18.68
C LEU A 122 7.22 -3.16 17.70
N ARG A 123 7.09 -2.75 16.45
CA ARG A 123 8.11 -2.86 15.42
C ARG A 123 8.42 -1.49 14.85
N MET A 124 9.69 -1.18 14.67
CA MET A 124 10.17 0.11 14.18
C MET A 124 11.16 -0.10 13.06
N PHE A 125 10.98 0.56 11.94
CA PHE A 125 11.91 0.49 10.82
C PHE A 125 12.12 1.85 10.19
N LEU A 126 13.27 2.01 9.56
CA LEU A 126 13.65 3.25 8.91
C LEU A 126 12.96 3.38 7.57
N ILE A 127 12.41 4.57 7.30
CA ILE A 127 12.00 4.97 5.96
C ILE A 127 12.69 6.26 5.56
N ARG A 128 12.83 6.46 4.25
CA ARG A 128 13.30 7.71 3.67
C ARG A 128 12.22 8.29 2.76
N ARG A 129 12.02 9.60 2.84
CA ARG A 129 11.16 10.37 1.93
C ARG A 129 11.95 11.58 1.46
N GLU A 130 12.35 11.57 0.19
CA GLU A 130 13.30 12.52 -0.40
C GLU A 130 14.61 12.57 0.42
N ASP A 131 14.88 13.69 1.09
CA ASP A 131 16.04 13.92 1.94
C ASP A 131 15.82 13.66 3.44
N ARG A 132 14.57 13.33 3.85
CA ARG A 132 14.18 13.16 5.24
C ARG A 132 14.10 11.68 5.63
N TYR A 133 14.53 11.40 6.86
CA TYR A 133 14.47 10.08 7.48
C TYR A 133 13.44 10.05 8.60
N ALA A 134 12.68 8.96 8.70
CA ALA A 134 11.73 8.76 9.77
C ALA A 134 11.73 7.30 10.24
N ILE A 135 11.39 7.10 11.50
CA ILE A 135 11.07 5.79 12.05
C ILE A 135 9.56 5.57 11.86
N ARG A 136 9.21 4.58 11.07
CA ARG A 136 7.83 4.07 10.98
C ARG A 136 7.63 3.05 12.08
N MET A 137 6.58 3.24 12.84
CA MET A 137 6.22 2.35 13.94
C MET A 137 4.96 1.57 13.58
N ARG A 138 5.02 0.27 13.87
CA ARG A 138 3.87 -0.63 13.88
C ARG A 138 3.58 -1.07 15.32
N ASP A 139 2.32 -1.23 15.62
CA ASP A 139 1.83 -1.88 16.83
C ASP A 139 1.01 -3.10 16.42
N MET A 140 1.54 -4.30 16.68
CA MET A 140 0.86 -5.55 16.34
C MET A 140 -0.50 -5.67 17.03
N ASN A 141 -0.68 -4.94 18.12
CA ASN A 141 -1.92 -4.89 18.91
C ASN A 141 -2.61 -3.52 18.81
N SER A 142 -2.54 -2.88 17.63
CA SER A 142 -3.11 -1.54 17.43
C SER A 142 -4.63 -1.52 17.65
N PRO A 143 -5.20 -0.44 18.20
CA PRO A 143 -6.64 -0.29 18.34
C PRO A 143 -7.37 -0.40 16.99
N MET A 144 -6.75 0.10 15.93
CA MET A 144 -7.29 0.07 14.58
C MET A 144 -7.43 -1.36 14.06
N ARG A 145 -6.39 -2.20 14.21
CA ARG A 145 -6.43 -3.62 13.82
C ARG A 145 -7.47 -4.40 14.62
N ARG A 146 -7.55 -4.16 15.94
CA ARG A 146 -8.54 -4.82 16.80
C ARG A 146 -9.97 -4.39 16.52
N GLY A 147 -10.17 -3.13 16.19
CA GLY A 147 -11.48 -2.55 15.91
C GLY A 147 -11.92 -2.67 14.45
N PHE A 148 -11.10 -3.26 13.59
CA PHE A 148 -11.39 -3.36 12.17
C PHE A 148 -12.56 -4.30 11.90
N LYS A 149 -13.61 -3.79 11.22
CA LYS A 149 -14.86 -4.52 10.95
C LYS A 149 -15.01 -4.91 9.47
N GLY A 150 -13.92 -4.82 8.70
CA GLY A 150 -13.95 -5.12 7.27
C GLY A 150 -14.11 -3.88 6.41
N LEU A 151 -14.21 -4.09 5.11
CA LEU A 151 -14.35 -3.08 4.06
C LEU A 151 -15.75 -3.12 3.48
N THR A 152 -16.23 -1.97 3.06
CA THR A 152 -17.50 -1.84 2.32
C THR A 152 -17.19 -1.59 0.85
N TYR A 153 -17.90 -2.30 -0.02
CA TYR A 153 -17.76 -2.21 -1.47
C TYR A 153 -19.07 -1.76 -2.12
N TYR A 154 -18.95 -1.21 -3.31
CA TYR A 154 -20.08 -1.16 -4.21
C TYR A 154 -20.49 -2.56 -4.68
N PRO A 155 -21.75 -2.77 -5.08
CA PRO A 155 -22.14 -3.99 -5.78
C PRO A 155 -21.24 -4.22 -7.00
N LEU A 156 -20.92 -5.50 -7.26
CA LEU A 156 -20.17 -5.87 -8.45
C LEU A 156 -20.96 -5.49 -9.71
N ASN A 157 -20.31 -4.73 -10.61
CA ASN A 157 -20.89 -4.31 -11.88
C ASN A 157 -19.83 -4.40 -12.98
N GLU A 158 -20.06 -5.29 -13.94
CA GLU A 158 -19.16 -5.54 -15.07
C GLU A 158 -18.99 -4.34 -16.00
N ALA A 159 -19.93 -3.38 -16.01
CA ALA A 159 -19.81 -2.14 -16.77
C ALA A 159 -18.61 -1.28 -16.32
N TYR A 160 -18.09 -1.50 -15.13
CA TYR A 160 -16.88 -0.85 -14.62
C TYR A 160 -15.58 -1.66 -14.86
N ARG A 161 -15.67 -2.77 -15.59
CA ARG A 161 -14.50 -3.50 -16.13
C ARG A 161 -14.35 -3.12 -17.58
N VAL A 162 -13.51 -2.14 -17.86
CA VAL A 162 -13.38 -1.55 -19.20
C VAL A 162 -12.14 -2.05 -19.92
N ASP A 163 -12.29 -2.41 -21.19
CA ASP A 163 -11.19 -2.70 -22.09
C ASP A 163 -10.71 -1.37 -22.70
N ALA A 164 -9.59 -0.86 -22.19
CA ALA A 164 -9.06 0.45 -22.49
C ALA A 164 -7.95 0.40 -23.54
N THR A 165 -7.80 1.47 -24.29
CA THR A 165 -6.66 1.68 -25.21
C THR A 165 -5.48 2.26 -24.43
N PHE A 166 -4.32 1.65 -24.55
CA PHE A 166 -3.06 2.18 -24.05
C PHE A 166 -2.27 2.80 -25.20
N THR A 167 -1.93 4.07 -25.05
CA THR A 167 -1.06 4.80 -25.98
C THR A 167 0.27 5.05 -25.28
N PRO A 168 1.34 4.34 -25.63
CA PRO A 168 2.65 4.54 -25.01
C PRO A 168 3.22 5.91 -25.42
N TYR A 169 4.02 6.49 -24.55
CA TYR A 169 4.91 7.57 -24.94
C TYR A 169 6.07 7.01 -25.78
N ALA A 170 6.66 7.85 -26.66
CA ALA A 170 7.86 7.46 -27.41
C ALA A 170 8.99 7.04 -26.44
N GLU A 171 9.10 7.76 -25.31
CA GLU A 171 9.88 7.37 -24.14
C GLU A 171 9.05 7.63 -22.89
N PRO A 172 9.15 6.76 -21.85
CA PRO A 172 8.46 6.99 -20.58
C PRO A 172 8.78 8.38 -20.02
N ARG A 173 7.77 9.05 -19.47
CA ARG A 173 7.90 10.40 -18.92
C ARG A 173 7.96 10.36 -17.40
N THR A 174 8.83 11.18 -16.84
CA THR A 174 8.79 11.47 -15.41
C THR A 174 7.72 12.51 -15.13
N ILE A 175 6.78 12.21 -14.26
CA ILE A 175 5.72 13.13 -13.83
C ILE A 175 5.78 13.34 -12.32
N LYS A 176 5.43 14.54 -11.87
CA LYS A 176 5.37 14.90 -10.46
C LYS A 176 4.02 14.48 -9.90
N ILE A 177 4.03 13.63 -8.87
CA ILE A 177 2.84 13.16 -8.16
C ILE A 177 2.84 13.81 -6.77
N PRO A 178 1.89 14.70 -6.45
CA PRO A 178 1.80 15.27 -5.10
C PRO A 178 1.54 14.18 -4.07
N ASN A 179 1.96 14.38 -2.82
CA ASN A 179 1.65 13.49 -1.71
C ASN A 179 1.06 14.26 -0.51
N VAL A 180 0.56 13.53 0.47
CA VAL A 180 -0.05 14.11 1.68
C VAL A 180 0.92 14.91 2.57
N LEU A 181 2.23 14.80 2.34
CA LEU A 181 3.27 15.59 3.02
C LEU A 181 3.55 16.95 2.33
N GLY A 182 2.84 17.25 1.23
CA GLY A 182 3.10 18.44 0.43
C GLY A 182 4.34 18.35 -0.47
N GLN A 183 4.91 17.16 -0.62
CA GLN A 183 6.02 16.88 -1.53
C GLN A 183 5.48 16.49 -2.91
N ASN A 184 6.33 16.55 -3.93
CA ASN A 184 5.99 16.18 -5.31
C ASN A 184 7.04 15.20 -5.86
N PRO A 185 7.13 13.97 -5.32
CA PRO A 185 8.05 12.99 -5.84
C PRO A 185 7.79 12.69 -7.32
N GLU A 186 8.85 12.31 -7.99
CA GLU A 186 8.79 11.95 -9.39
C GLU A 186 8.48 10.46 -9.56
N MET A 187 7.54 10.15 -10.45
CA MET A 187 7.19 8.78 -10.83
C MET A 187 7.20 8.66 -12.36
N VAL A 188 7.53 7.48 -12.84
CA VAL A 188 7.64 7.24 -14.29
C VAL A 188 6.29 6.79 -14.84
N SER A 189 5.76 7.54 -15.81
CA SER A 189 4.58 7.18 -16.58
C SER A 189 4.99 6.61 -17.95
N PRO A 190 4.50 5.41 -18.31
CA PRO A 190 4.78 4.80 -19.61
C PRO A 190 3.92 5.31 -20.76
N GLY A 191 2.78 5.97 -20.46
CA GLY A 191 1.81 6.37 -21.48
C GLY A 191 0.47 6.75 -20.91
N VAL A 192 -0.52 6.87 -21.77
CA VAL A 192 -1.90 7.26 -21.46
C VAL A 192 -2.86 6.10 -21.69
N VAL A 193 -3.78 5.90 -20.77
CA VAL A 193 -4.89 4.97 -20.89
C VAL A 193 -6.17 5.74 -21.21
N SER A 194 -6.85 5.36 -22.29
CA SER A 194 -8.09 6.01 -22.76
C SER A 194 -9.23 4.98 -22.84
N PHE A 195 -10.39 5.36 -22.34
CA PHE A 195 -11.60 4.53 -22.37
C PHE A 195 -12.85 5.39 -22.34
N THR A 196 -14.00 4.79 -22.69
CA THR A 196 -15.32 5.43 -22.56
C THR A 196 -16.04 4.85 -21.35
N LEU A 197 -16.54 5.72 -20.47
CA LEU A 197 -17.36 5.32 -19.33
C LEU A 197 -18.56 6.27 -19.21
N ASN A 198 -19.77 5.71 -19.12
CA ASN A 198 -21.00 6.49 -19.08
C ASN A 198 -21.14 7.51 -20.23
N GLY A 199 -20.71 7.12 -21.44
CA GLY A 199 -20.76 7.96 -22.64
C GLY A 199 -19.71 9.08 -22.69
N LYS A 200 -18.80 9.18 -21.71
CA LYS A 200 -17.71 10.17 -21.69
C LYS A 200 -16.38 9.50 -21.99
N GLU A 201 -15.60 10.12 -22.86
CA GLU A 201 -14.21 9.75 -23.06
C GLU A 201 -13.38 10.20 -21.86
N ILE A 202 -12.57 9.29 -21.32
CA ILE A 202 -11.70 9.49 -20.17
C ILE A 202 -10.29 9.14 -20.57
N ARG A 203 -9.35 9.98 -20.12
CA ARG A 203 -7.92 9.76 -20.30
C ARG A 203 -7.25 9.88 -18.94
N VAL A 204 -6.47 8.87 -18.56
CA VAL A 204 -5.72 8.81 -17.30
C VAL A 204 -4.28 8.43 -17.58
N GLU A 205 -3.38 8.92 -16.76
CA GLU A 205 -1.95 8.70 -16.88
C GLU A 205 -1.47 7.84 -15.71
N PRO A 206 -1.35 6.51 -15.87
CA PRO A 206 -0.82 5.63 -14.85
C PRO A 206 0.69 5.80 -14.73
N VAL A 207 1.23 5.31 -13.61
CA VAL A 207 2.67 5.31 -13.34
C VAL A 207 3.15 3.91 -12.98
N TYR A 208 4.46 3.70 -12.97
CA TYR A 208 5.06 2.55 -12.31
C TYR A 208 5.27 2.87 -10.83
N GLU A 209 4.71 2.05 -9.93
CA GLU A 209 4.90 2.24 -8.49
C GLU A 209 6.32 1.86 -8.06
N THR A 210 6.91 0.86 -8.70
CA THR A 210 8.24 0.34 -8.38
C THR A 210 9.16 0.33 -9.61
N SER A 211 10.47 0.25 -9.38
CA SER A 211 11.47 0.11 -10.43
C SER A 211 11.34 -1.20 -11.21
N GLU A 212 10.66 -2.20 -10.67
CA GLU A 212 10.45 -3.50 -11.34
C GLU A 212 9.40 -3.43 -12.47
N LYS A 213 8.58 -2.37 -12.49
CA LYS A 213 7.60 -2.07 -13.56
C LYS A 213 6.68 -3.26 -13.89
N LYS A 214 6.19 -3.95 -12.85
CA LYS A 214 5.39 -5.18 -13.02
C LYS A 214 3.96 -4.92 -13.47
N ASP A 215 3.43 -3.75 -13.16
CA ASP A 215 2.04 -3.34 -13.39
C ASP A 215 1.93 -1.84 -13.63
N LEU A 216 0.72 -1.39 -13.99
CA LEU A 216 0.37 0.02 -14.04
C LEU A 216 -0.35 0.40 -12.76
N PHE A 217 0.10 1.43 -12.11
CA PHE A 217 -0.49 1.99 -10.90
C PHE A 217 -1.29 3.26 -11.23
N PHE A 218 -2.59 3.21 -10.95
CA PHE A 218 -3.51 4.32 -11.14
C PHE A 218 -3.77 4.99 -9.79
N ILE A 219 -3.40 6.25 -9.69
CA ILE A 219 -3.71 7.15 -8.58
C ILE A 219 -4.78 8.08 -9.12
N PHE A 220 -6.05 7.89 -8.75
CA PHE A 220 -7.15 8.60 -9.37
C PHE A 220 -8.19 9.13 -8.37
N LYS A 221 -8.93 10.12 -8.82
CA LYS A 221 -10.08 10.69 -8.11
C LYS A 221 -11.24 10.82 -9.09
N ASP A 222 -12.42 10.47 -8.63
CA ASP A 222 -13.67 10.57 -9.40
C ASP A 222 -14.75 11.28 -8.58
N ALA A 223 -15.92 11.53 -9.15
CA ALA A 223 -16.95 12.30 -8.48
C ALA A 223 -17.53 11.63 -7.21
N THR A 224 -17.35 10.30 -7.03
CA THR A 224 -17.74 9.60 -5.80
C THR A 224 -16.91 9.99 -4.59
N SER A 225 -15.73 10.59 -4.79
CA SER A 225 -14.88 11.09 -3.70
C SER A 225 -15.49 12.25 -2.91
N GLN A 226 -16.62 12.81 -3.40
CA GLN A 226 -17.33 13.88 -2.71
C GLN A 226 -18.29 13.36 -1.63
N ASP A 227 -18.70 12.09 -1.71
CA ASP A 227 -19.76 11.54 -0.87
C ASP A 227 -19.57 10.09 -0.39
N THR A 228 -19.13 9.18 -1.26
CA THR A 228 -19.22 7.74 -0.99
C THR A 228 -17.89 7.00 -0.99
N THR A 229 -16.85 7.57 -1.59
CA THR A 229 -15.50 7.00 -1.57
C THR A 229 -14.51 7.89 -0.83
N TYR A 230 -13.30 7.41 -0.61
CA TYR A 230 -12.29 8.17 0.14
C TYR A 230 -12.01 9.54 -0.51
N PRO A 231 -12.09 10.65 0.25
CA PRO A 231 -12.04 12.01 -0.32
C PRO A 231 -10.75 12.34 -1.08
N ALA A 232 -9.61 11.75 -0.69
CA ALA A 232 -8.34 11.99 -1.35
C ALA A 232 -8.15 11.17 -2.63
N GLY A 233 -9.08 10.27 -2.98
CA GLY A 233 -9.03 9.41 -4.16
C GLY A 233 -8.76 7.95 -3.83
N ARG A 234 -8.63 7.13 -4.85
CA ARG A 234 -8.44 5.68 -4.77
C ARG A 234 -7.27 5.23 -5.62
N PHE A 235 -6.83 4.02 -5.37
CA PHE A 235 -5.77 3.33 -6.10
C PHE A 235 -6.32 2.16 -6.90
N LEU A 236 -5.64 1.82 -7.96
CA LEU A 236 -5.93 0.63 -8.77
C LEU A 236 -4.65 0.17 -9.46
N HIS A 237 -4.40 -1.13 -9.45
CA HIS A 237 -3.35 -1.76 -10.24
C HIS A 237 -3.94 -2.55 -11.39
N THR A 238 -3.28 -2.53 -12.54
CA THR A 238 -3.63 -3.35 -13.70
C THR A 238 -2.38 -4.03 -14.25
N PRO A 239 -2.52 -5.22 -14.88
CA PRO A 239 -1.41 -5.79 -15.64
C PRO A 239 -0.86 -4.81 -16.67
N LEU A 240 0.36 -5.06 -17.12
CA LEU A 240 0.94 -4.29 -18.23
C LEU A 240 0.12 -4.45 -19.51
N PRO A 241 0.04 -3.40 -20.35
CA PRO A 241 -0.70 -3.44 -21.61
C PRO A 241 -0.17 -4.54 -22.55
N GLN A 242 -1.09 -5.17 -23.27
CA GLN A 242 -0.77 -6.11 -24.33
C GLN A 242 -1.39 -5.62 -25.64
N ASN A 243 -0.59 -5.54 -26.69
CA ASN A 243 -1.04 -5.09 -28.03
C ASN A 243 -1.81 -3.74 -27.99
N GLY A 244 -1.36 -2.80 -27.17
CA GLY A 244 -2.00 -1.49 -27.04
C GLY A 244 -3.33 -1.51 -26.27
N ARG A 245 -3.64 -2.59 -25.55
CA ARG A 245 -4.87 -2.75 -24.76
C ARG A 245 -4.53 -3.06 -23.29
N VAL A 246 -5.38 -2.59 -22.40
CA VAL A 246 -5.31 -2.90 -20.96
C VAL A 246 -6.72 -2.96 -20.37
N VAL A 247 -6.98 -3.97 -19.56
CA VAL A 247 -8.24 -4.04 -18.81
C VAL A 247 -8.11 -3.20 -17.55
N VAL A 248 -8.95 -2.18 -17.40
CA VAL A 248 -9.07 -1.35 -16.21
C VAL A 248 -10.35 -1.77 -15.48
N ASP A 249 -10.18 -2.51 -14.38
CA ASP A 249 -11.30 -3.03 -13.60
C ASP A 249 -11.50 -2.22 -12.30
N PHE A 250 -12.37 -1.25 -12.34
CA PHE A 250 -12.66 -0.40 -11.18
C PHE A 250 -13.36 -1.14 -10.03
N ASN A 251 -13.87 -2.37 -10.23
CA ASN A 251 -14.37 -3.21 -9.14
C ASN A 251 -13.23 -3.63 -8.16
N LEU A 252 -11.97 -3.48 -8.60
CA LEU A 252 -10.75 -3.68 -7.82
C LEU A 252 -10.17 -2.38 -7.25
N ALA A 253 -10.79 -1.22 -7.50
CA ALA A 253 -10.33 0.05 -6.93
C ALA A 253 -10.41 0.02 -5.40
N TYR A 254 -9.36 0.52 -4.74
CA TYR A 254 -9.23 0.40 -3.30
C TYR A 254 -8.77 1.71 -2.62
N ASN A 255 -9.02 1.82 -1.33
CA ASN A 255 -8.62 2.95 -0.50
C ASN A 255 -7.10 2.97 -0.30
N PRO A 256 -6.46 4.14 -0.43
CA PRO A 256 -5.06 4.29 -0.07
C PRO A 256 -4.83 4.05 1.42
N PRO A 257 -3.59 3.73 1.85
CA PRO A 257 -3.24 3.57 3.26
C PRO A 257 -3.67 4.70 4.18
N CYS A 258 -3.69 5.94 3.67
CA CYS A 258 -4.13 7.13 4.41
C CYS A 258 -5.62 7.10 4.82
N ALA A 259 -6.42 6.20 4.26
CA ALA A 259 -7.79 5.97 4.71
C ALA A 259 -7.86 5.23 6.05
N PHE A 260 -6.75 4.59 6.46
CA PHE A 260 -6.68 3.74 7.65
C PHE A 260 -5.76 4.30 8.73
N THR A 261 -4.77 5.13 8.38
CA THR A 261 -3.80 5.69 9.32
C THR A 261 -3.27 7.05 8.86
N ASP A 262 -3.11 7.98 9.79
CA ASP A 262 -2.51 9.30 9.55
C ASP A 262 -0.99 9.23 9.31
N PHE A 263 -0.39 8.07 9.52
CA PHE A 263 1.06 7.87 9.41
C PHE A 263 1.50 7.35 8.03
N ALA A 264 0.60 7.27 7.08
CA ALA A 264 0.93 6.95 5.69
C ALA A 264 1.38 8.21 4.92
N THR A 265 2.12 8.01 3.83
CA THR A 265 2.66 9.08 2.98
C THR A 265 2.16 8.92 1.55
N CYS A 266 0.83 8.81 1.38
CA CYS A 266 0.20 8.43 0.14
C CYS A 266 0.37 9.47 -0.97
N PRO A 267 0.59 9.04 -2.22
CA PRO A 267 0.46 9.90 -3.38
C PRO A 267 -0.99 10.34 -3.56
N LEU A 268 -1.17 11.53 -4.10
CA LEU A 268 -2.47 12.12 -4.41
C LEU A 268 -2.70 12.11 -5.93
N PRO A 269 -3.96 12.02 -6.39
CA PRO A 269 -4.28 12.03 -7.80
C PRO A 269 -3.80 13.31 -8.50
N PRO A 270 -2.91 13.20 -9.50
CA PRO A 270 -2.53 14.35 -10.32
C PRO A 270 -3.73 14.86 -11.10
N ARG A 271 -3.67 16.10 -11.58
CA ARG A 271 -4.84 16.75 -12.23
C ARG A 271 -5.46 15.94 -13.37
N GLN A 272 -4.62 15.34 -14.21
CA GLN A 272 -5.05 14.53 -15.35
C GLN A 272 -5.77 13.23 -14.95
N ASN A 273 -5.66 12.80 -13.69
CA ASN A 273 -6.33 11.61 -13.16
C ASN A 273 -7.54 11.97 -12.27
N GLN A 274 -8.01 13.22 -12.32
CA GLN A 274 -9.23 13.66 -11.65
C GLN A 274 -10.38 13.65 -12.64
N MET A 275 -11.25 12.66 -12.53
CA MET A 275 -12.34 12.39 -13.48
C MET A 275 -13.67 13.00 -13.00
N ALA A 276 -14.36 13.71 -13.89
CA ALA A 276 -15.67 14.30 -13.62
C ALA A 276 -16.84 13.32 -13.83
N VAL A 277 -16.59 12.02 -13.66
CA VAL A 277 -17.61 10.95 -13.73
C VAL A 277 -17.70 10.26 -12.38
N ARG A 278 -18.81 9.60 -12.10
CA ARG A 278 -18.95 8.73 -10.94
C ARG A 278 -18.55 7.31 -11.32
N ILE A 279 -17.66 6.73 -10.53
CA ILE A 279 -17.22 5.33 -10.65
C ILE A 279 -17.71 4.57 -9.41
N GLU A 280 -18.96 4.10 -9.48
CA GLU A 280 -19.62 3.39 -8.38
C GLU A 280 -19.22 1.91 -8.36
N ALA A 281 -17.92 1.66 -8.22
CA ALA A 281 -17.29 0.35 -8.17
C ALA A 281 -16.10 0.35 -7.19
N GLY A 282 -15.69 -0.82 -6.71
CA GLY A 282 -14.58 -0.97 -5.77
C GLY A 282 -14.93 -0.60 -4.33
N GLU A 283 -13.91 -0.25 -3.54
CA GLU A 283 -14.04 0.13 -2.13
C GLU A 283 -14.77 1.47 -1.96
N LYS A 284 -15.66 1.52 -0.98
CA LYS A 284 -16.23 2.76 -0.43
C LYS A 284 -15.32 3.34 0.64
N ALA A 285 -15.58 4.58 1.07
CA ALA A 285 -14.84 5.20 2.17
C ALA A 285 -14.88 4.30 3.42
N TYR A 286 -13.73 4.19 4.08
CA TYR A 286 -13.64 3.51 5.36
C TYR A 286 -14.08 4.46 6.48
N HIS A 287 -15.02 4.01 7.30
CA HIS A 287 -15.57 4.75 8.45
C HIS A 287 -15.34 3.98 9.76
N GLY A 288 -14.17 3.38 9.90
CA GLY A 288 -13.81 2.64 11.10
C GLY A 288 -13.19 3.52 12.19
N VAL A 289 -12.59 2.87 13.19
CA VAL A 289 -11.85 3.55 14.26
C VAL A 289 -10.69 4.31 13.61
N THR A 290 -10.74 5.63 13.67
CA THR A 290 -9.58 6.50 13.39
C THR A 290 -8.76 6.63 14.67
N GLN A 291 -7.44 6.81 14.54
CA GLN A 291 -6.55 7.08 15.68
C GLN A 291 -6.72 8.50 16.18
#